data_91bdb547a9fb947ad8737a74f2f35902
#
_entry.id   91bdb547a9fb947ad8737a74f2f35902
#
_cell.length_a   1.000
_cell.length_b   1.000
_cell.length_c   1.000
_cell.angle_alpha   90.00
_cell.angle_beta   90.00
_cell.angle_gamma   90.00
#
_symmetry.space_group_name_H-M   'P 1'
#
loop_
_entity.id
_entity.type
_entity.pdbx_description
1 polymer ?
#
loop_
_entity_poly.entity_id
_entity_poly.type
_entity_poly.pdbx_seq_one_letter_code
_entity_poly.pdbx_strand_id
1 'polypeptide(L)'
;MATLDEQAEDTAPISSTCTVFAESEVISQLSKGTDRKSIARGVHMSVASRACGLAYRAGLEKDIVFTGGVAKNAGVVRAVSSVLKTDVIVAPNPQTTGALGAALFAYEAATKK
;
A
#
# COMPACT_ATOMS: atom_id res chain seq x y z
N MET A 1 4.17 -11.40 5.00
CA MET A 1 2.73 -11.06 5.01
C MET A 1 2.06 -11.22 3.65
N ALA A 2 2.71 -10.89 2.55
CA ALA A 2 2.10 -11.05 1.23
C ALA A 2 1.66 -12.49 0.93
N THR A 3 2.47 -13.50 1.29
CA THR A 3 2.12 -14.91 1.12
C THR A 3 0.92 -15.32 1.97
N LEU A 4 0.83 -14.84 3.21
CA LEU A 4 -0.32 -15.09 4.08
C LEU A 4 -1.58 -14.44 3.51
N ASP A 5 -1.45 -13.22 2.97
CA ASP A 5 -2.55 -12.52 2.32
C ASP A 5 -3.11 -13.34 1.14
N GLU A 6 -2.24 -13.87 0.27
CA GLU A 6 -2.65 -14.68 -0.87
C GLU A 6 -3.45 -15.91 -0.48
N GLN A 7 -3.12 -16.50 0.66
CA GLN A 7 -3.77 -17.70 1.17
C GLN A 7 -5.03 -17.41 1.96
N ALA A 8 -5.33 -16.14 2.22
CA ALA A 8 -6.48 -15.76 3.02
C ALA A 8 -7.80 -16.02 2.27
N GLU A 9 -8.73 -16.65 2.96
CA GLU A 9 -10.10 -16.86 2.46
C GLU A 9 -11.02 -15.71 2.86
N ASP A 10 -10.63 -14.94 3.87
CA ASP A 10 -11.43 -13.86 4.42
C ASP A 10 -10.53 -12.70 4.83
N THR A 11 -11.12 -11.55 5.12
CA THR A 11 -10.41 -10.35 5.54
C THR A 11 -10.81 -9.96 6.95
N ALA A 12 -9.85 -9.93 7.89
CA ALA A 12 -10.13 -9.48 9.24
C ALA A 12 -10.37 -7.96 9.25
N PRO A 13 -11.35 -7.48 10.04
CA PRO A 13 -11.61 -6.04 10.15
C PRO A 13 -10.51 -5.37 10.99
N ILE A 14 -9.68 -4.56 10.34
CA ILE A 14 -8.63 -3.78 10.98
C ILE A 14 -8.76 -2.33 10.53
N SER A 15 -8.94 -1.44 11.50
CA SER A 15 -8.96 0.00 11.26
C SER A 15 -7.55 0.53 11.05
N SER A 16 -7.39 1.55 10.24
CA SER A 16 -6.09 2.15 9.91
C SER A 16 -5.90 3.55 10.47
N THR A 17 -6.64 3.91 11.51
CA THR A 17 -6.62 5.28 12.05
C THR A 17 -5.25 5.65 12.62
N CYS A 18 -4.56 4.71 13.26
CA CYS A 18 -3.25 4.93 13.87
C CYS A 18 -2.51 3.61 13.99
N THR A 19 -1.18 3.63 13.83
CA THR A 19 -0.35 2.43 13.95
C THR A 19 -0.53 1.74 15.29
N VAL A 20 -0.64 2.51 16.39
CA VAL A 20 -0.87 1.95 17.74
C VAL A 20 -2.20 1.23 17.83
N PHE A 21 -3.25 1.81 17.29
CA PHE A 21 -4.57 1.20 17.27
C PHE A 21 -4.60 -0.04 16.36
N ALA A 22 -3.91 0.01 15.21
CA ALA A 22 -3.80 -1.15 14.33
C ALA A 22 -3.10 -2.32 15.03
N GLU A 23 -2.05 -2.04 15.79
CA GLU A 23 -1.35 -3.05 16.58
C GLU A 23 -2.27 -3.68 17.63
N SER A 24 -3.03 -2.87 18.35
CA SER A 24 -4.00 -3.35 19.35
C SER A 24 -5.09 -4.20 18.70
N GLU A 25 -5.56 -3.82 17.53
CA GLU A 25 -6.56 -4.59 16.79
C GLU A 25 -6.01 -5.93 16.30
N VAL A 26 -4.76 -5.97 15.86
CA VAL A 26 -4.10 -7.22 15.46
C VAL A 26 -4.01 -8.17 16.66
N ILE A 27 -3.56 -7.67 17.81
CA ILE A 27 -3.50 -8.47 19.04
C ILE A 27 -4.88 -8.99 19.43
N SER A 28 -5.90 -8.15 19.35
CA SER A 28 -7.29 -8.53 19.64
C SER A 28 -7.77 -9.65 18.72
N GLN A 29 -7.49 -9.54 17.42
CA GLN A 29 -7.86 -10.57 16.44
C GLN A 29 -7.15 -11.89 16.70
N LEU A 30 -5.86 -11.83 17.05
CA LEU A 30 -5.09 -13.03 17.41
C LEU A 30 -5.67 -13.70 18.66
N SER A 31 -6.07 -12.91 19.65
CA SER A 31 -6.68 -13.42 20.89
C SER A 31 -8.03 -14.10 20.64
N LYS A 32 -8.77 -13.67 19.63
CA LYS A 32 -10.04 -14.28 19.21
C LYS A 32 -9.86 -15.53 18.37
N GLY A 33 -8.62 -15.90 18.05
CA GLY A 33 -8.33 -17.05 17.21
C GLY A 33 -8.53 -16.80 15.71
N THR A 34 -8.56 -15.54 15.28
CA THR A 34 -8.66 -15.18 13.86
C THR A 34 -7.47 -15.71 13.09
N ASP A 35 -7.70 -16.24 11.89
CA ASP A 35 -6.66 -16.76 11.02
C ASP A 35 -5.63 -15.67 10.67
N ARG A 36 -4.35 -16.00 10.79
CA ARG A 36 -3.25 -15.10 10.45
C ARG A 36 -3.33 -14.60 9.01
N LYS A 37 -3.80 -15.44 8.09
CA LYS A 37 -3.98 -15.06 6.68
C LYS A 37 -5.00 -13.93 6.53
N SER A 38 -6.11 -14.03 7.24
CA SER A 38 -7.16 -13.00 7.26
C SER A 38 -6.65 -11.71 7.90
N ILE A 39 -5.84 -11.81 8.95
CA ILE A 39 -5.22 -10.65 9.60
C ILE A 39 -4.26 -9.94 8.65
N ALA A 40 -3.41 -10.69 7.94
CA ALA A 40 -2.48 -10.13 6.98
C ALA A 40 -3.21 -9.36 5.87
N ARG A 41 -4.27 -9.94 5.33
CA ARG A 41 -5.11 -9.27 4.33
C ARG A 41 -5.77 -8.02 4.91
N GLY A 42 -6.26 -8.09 6.15
CA GLY A 42 -6.86 -6.95 6.85
C GLY A 42 -5.90 -5.79 7.01
N VAL A 43 -4.66 -6.05 7.38
CA VAL A 43 -3.61 -5.04 7.48
C VAL A 43 -3.35 -4.39 6.12
N HIS A 44 -3.21 -5.19 5.06
CA HIS A 44 -2.99 -4.67 3.70
C HIS A 44 -4.17 -3.83 3.22
N MET A 45 -5.40 -4.28 3.44
CA MET A 45 -6.60 -3.53 3.07
C MET A 45 -6.73 -2.23 3.85
N SER A 46 -6.36 -2.24 5.11
CA SER A 46 -6.35 -1.06 5.99
C SER A 46 -5.40 0.03 5.45
N VAL A 47 -4.17 -0.37 5.13
CA VAL A 47 -3.16 0.52 4.53
C VAL A 47 -3.65 1.05 3.17
N ALA A 48 -4.16 0.17 2.33
CA ALA A 48 -4.67 0.52 1.00
C ALA A 48 -5.84 1.51 1.09
N SER A 49 -6.78 1.28 1.98
CA SER A 49 -7.94 2.16 2.14
C SER A 49 -7.52 3.57 2.54
N ARG A 50 -6.56 3.69 3.45
CA ARG A 50 -6.04 4.99 3.87
C ARG A 50 -5.30 5.70 2.75
N ALA A 51 -4.41 5.00 2.06
CA ALA A 51 -3.65 5.56 0.95
C ALA A 51 -4.57 6.00 -0.19
N CYS A 52 -5.56 5.18 -0.54
CA CYS A 52 -6.51 5.50 -1.60
C CYS A 52 -7.41 6.69 -1.22
N GLY A 53 -7.79 6.82 0.04
CA GLY A 53 -8.54 7.98 0.51
C GLY A 53 -7.77 9.28 0.32
N LEU A 54 -6.48 9.28 0.59
CA LEU A 54 -5.61 10.44 0.36
C LEU A 54 -5.44 10.69 -1.14
N ALA A 55 -5.28 9.65 -1.94
CA ALA A 55 -5.13 9.76 -3.38
C ALA A 55 -6.38 10.33 -4.04
N TYR A 56 -7.57 9.95 -3.60
CA TYR A 56 -8.82 10.52 -4.11
C TYR A 56 -8.91 12.02 -3.87
N ARG A 57 -8.39 12.50 -2.74
CA ARG A 57 -8.36 13.94 -2.44
C ARG A 57 -7.44 14.71 -3.37
N ALA A 58 -6.39 14.06 -3.87
CA ALA A 58 -5.47 14.66 -4.83
C ALA A 58 -6.02 14.65 -6.26
N GLY A 59 -7.07 13.88 -6.50
CA GLY A 59 -7.64 13.68 -7.84
C GLY A 59 -6.94 12.55 -8.58
N LEU A 60 -7.59 11.39 -8.64
CA LEU A 60 -7.05 10.22 -9.34
C LEU A 60 -7.52 10.19 -10.79
N GLU A 61 -6.57 9.99 -11.69
CA GLU A 61 -6.83 9.72 -13.10
C GLU A 61 -6.04 8.48 -13.51
N LYS A 62 -6.55 7.73 -14.47
CA LYS A 62 -5.79 6.63 -15.09
C LYS A 62 -4.65 7.24 -15.89
N ASP A 63 -3.52 6.64 -16.05
CA ASP A 63 -3.04 5.41 -15.44
C ASP A 63 -2.50 5.68 -14.02
N ILE A 64 -2.66 4.70 -13.12
CA ILE A 64 -2.21 4.85 -11.75
C ILE A 64 -0.91 4.05 -11.58
N VAL A 65 0.14 4.73 -11.15
CA VAL A 65 1.46 4.14 -10.94
C VAL A 65 1.79 4.16 -9.44
N PHE A 66 2.30 3.03 -8.96
CA PHE A 66 2.67 2.86 -7.56
C PHE A 66 4.21 2.80 -7.44
N THR A 67 4.75 3.67 -6.61
CA THR A 67 6.20 3.75 -6.34
C THR A 67 6.50 3.63 -4.86
N GLY A 68 7.77 3.59 -4.49
CA GLY A 68 8.20 3.45 -3.10
C GLY A 68 8.46 2.00 -2.71
N GLY A 69 9.05 1.78 -1.55
CA GLY A 69 9.43 0.45 -1.08
C GLY A 69 8.24 -0.48 -0.86
N VAL A 70 7.11 0.05 -0.45
CA VAL A 70 5.87 -0.70 -0.22
C VAL A 70 5.31 -1.29 -1.52
N ALA A 71 5.61 -0.68 -2.67
CA ALA A 71 5.19 -1.18 -3.97
C ALA A 71 5.78 -2.56 -4.32
N LYS A 72 6.80 -3.00 -3.60
CA LYS A 72 7.33 -4.37 -3.73
C LYS A 72 6.49 -5.42 -3.02
N ASN A 73 5.59 -5.02 -2.14
CA ASN A 73 4.70 -5.93 -1.44
C ASN A 73 3.47 -6.22 -2.31
N ALA A 74 3.42 -7.42 -2.88
CA ALA A 74 2.33 -7.83 -3.75
C ALA A 74 0.95 -7.81 -3.05
N GLY A 75 0.92 -8.05 -1.74
CA GLY A 75 -0.32 -7.98 -0.97
C GLY A 75 -0.89 -6.57 -0.91
N VAL A 76 -0.03 -5.57 -0.70
CA VAL A 76 -0.45 -4.16 -0.70
C VAL A 76 -0.89 -3.72 -2.09
N VAL A 77 -0.14 -4.10 -3.13
CA VAL A 77 -0.50 -3.78 -4.53
C VAL A 77 -1.87 -4.34 -4.87
N ARG A 78 -2.16 -5.60 -4.52
CA ARG A 78 -3.48 -6.19 -4.73
C ARG A 78 -4.57 -5.46 -3.96
N ALA A 79 -4.31 -5.09 -2.71
CA ALA A 79 -5.27 -4.37 -1.89
C ALA A 79 -5.57 -2.99 -2.49
N VAL A 80 -4.57 -2.25 -2.94
CA VAL A 80 -4.74 -0.95 -3.59
C VAL A 80 -5.55 -1.10 -4.88
N SER A 81 -5.20 -2.07 -5.72
CA SER A 81 -5.93 -2.33 -6.96
C SER A 81 -7.39 -2.69 -6.69
N SER A 82 -7.64 -3.46 -5.64
CA SER A 82 -9.00 -3.83 -5.22
C SER A 82 -9.82 -2.62 -4.77
N VAL A 83 -9.24 -1.74 -3.96
CA VAL A 83 -9.92 -0.54 -3.47
C VAL A 83 -10.21 0.44 -4.62
N LEU A 84 -9.27 0.62 -5.53
CA LEU A 84 -9.41 1.52 -6.67
C LEU A 84 -10.21 0.91 -7.82
N LYS A 85 -10.47 -0.40 -7.77
CA LYS A 85 -11.18 -1.16 -8.81
C LYS A 85 -10.53 -1.03 -10.19
N THR A 86 -9.21 -0.92 -10.22
CA THR A 86 -8.41 -0.87 -11.45
C THR A 86 -7.02 -1.41 -11.16
N ASP A 87 -6.37 -1.94 -12.19
CA ASP A 87 -5.01 -2.41 -12.04
C ASP A 87 -4.05 -1.24 -11.84
N VAL A 88 -3.19 -1.37 -10.83
CA VAL A 88 -2.16 -0.39 -10.53
C VAL A 88 -0.84 -0.86 -11.12
N ILE A 89 -0.15 0.04 -11.80
CA ILE A 89 1.15 -0.23 -12.42
C ILE A 89 2.23 0.00 -11.37
N VAL A 90 3.06 -1.03 -11.13
CA VAL A 90 4.23 -0.88 -10.26
C VAL A 90 5.39 -0.37 -11.10
N ALA A 91 5.99 0.74 -10.69
CA ALA A 91 7.14 1.31 -11.39
C ALA A 91 8.34 0.35 -11.37
N PRO A 92 9.15 0.30 -12.45
CA PRO A 92 10.42 -0.43 -12.39
C PRO A 92 11.31 0.18 -11.31
N ASN A 93 11.94 -0.68 -10.49
CA ASN A 93 12.74 -0.24 -9.34
C ASN A 93 12.00 0.76 -8.44
N PRO A 94 10.82 0.39 -7.89
CA PRO A 94 9.94 1.35 -7.21
C PRO A 94 10.58 2.00 -5.98
N GLN A 95 11.56 1.35 -5.34
CA GLN A 95 12.26 1.90 -4.18
C GLN A 95 13.13 3.12 -4.52
N THR A 96 13.58 3.23 -5.75
CA THR A 96 14.52 4.28 -6.18
C THR A 96 13.89 5.33 -7.08
N THR A 97 12.60 5.22 -7.37
CA THR A 97 11.91 6.16 -8.27
C THR A 97 12.01 7.60 -7.76
N GLY A 98 11.81 7.83 -6.47
CA GLY A 98 11.92 9.15 -5.87
C GLY A 98 13.34 9.72 -5.98
N ALA A 99 14.35 8.87 -5.74
CA ALA A 99 15.75 9.26 -5.86
C ALA A 99 16.11 9.63 -7.32
N LEU A 100 15.62 8.84 -8.26
CA LEU A 100 15.83 9.12 -9.70
C LEU A 100 15.19 10.46 -10.08
N GLY A 101 13.97 10.72 -9.65
CA GLY A 101 13.28 11.98 -9.90
C GLY A 101 14.03 13.18 -9.31
N ALA A 102 14.50 13.04 -8.08
CA ALA A 102 15.30 14.08 -7.43
C ALA A 102 16.60 14.34 -8.18
N ALA A 103 17.27 13.30 -8.67
CA ALA A 103 18.49 13.43 -9.47
C ALA A 103 18.22 14.15 -10.79
N LEU A 104 17.11 13.86 -11.45
CA LEU A 104 16.70 14.54 -12.69
C LEU A 104 16.42 16.03 -12.45
N PHE A 105 15.73 16.37 -11.38
CA PHE A 105 15.48 17.77 -11.01
C PHE A 105 16.79 18.51 -10.73
N ALA A 106 17.72 17.86 -10.01
CA ALA A 106 19.03 18.46 -9.74
C ALA A 106 19.81 18.69 -11.04
N TYR A 107 19.76 17.74 -11.96
CA TYR A 107 20.41 17.86 -13.27
C TYR A 107 19.82 19.03 -14.06
N GLU A 108 18.52 19.15 -14.13
CA GLU A 108 17.85 20.26 -14.80
C GLU A 108 18.23 21.61 -14.17
N ALA A 109 18.23 21.70 -12.84
CA ALA A 109 18.62 22.92 -12.14
C ALA A 109 20.07 23.31 -12.42
N ALA A 110 20.98 22.34 -12.52
CA ALA A 110 22.39 22.58 -12.81
C ALA A 110 22.66 22.99 -14.28
N THR A 111 21.79 22.56 -15.20
CA THR A 111 21.95 22.84 -16.64
C THR A 111 21.14 24.04 -17.11
N LYS A 112 20.13 24.45 -16.37
CA LYS A 112 19.40 25.71 -16.64
C LYS A 112 20.21 26.90 -16.13
N LYS A 113 20.81 27.61 -17.01
CA LYS A 113 21.45 28.88 -16.70
C LYS A 113 20.94 29.99 -17.60
#